data_6758be5a218b865e7f6d4cb8f41cda33
#
_entry.id   6758be5a218b865e7f6d4cb8f41cda33
#
_cell.length_a   1.000
_cell.length_b   1.000
_cell.length_c   1.000
_cell.angle_alpha   90.00
_cell.angle_beta   90.00
_cell.angle_gamma   90.00
#
_symmetry.space_group_name_H-M   'P 1'
#
loop_
_entity.id
_entity.type
_entity.pdbx_description
1 polymer ?
#
loop_
_entity_poly.entity_id
_entity_poly.type
_entity_poly.pdbx_seq_one_letter_code
_entity_poly.pdbx_strand_id
1 'polypeptide(L)'
;IEFLYSYLDMLQEGDEFPKEQLRKMWEKILLNQFHDVLPGSSIRQVYEDTGRIYASLFEEGKELLDKAGMQLAAYWGCGQKELLVINTTGFERSDVLFVPFSDSLHEGNGFEENKEAVVSQTLSAGILVYVEKIPAYGFRTLTITNRVECGNEVHVTESSMENAFYEIRFNEEGQIAYLYDKKAGRMVTVD
;
A
#
# COMPACT_ATOMS: atom_id res chain seq x y z
N ILE A 1 9.49 0.44 -10.36
CA ILE A 1 9.36 0.69 -11.80
C ILE A 1 10.32 -0.22 -12.55
N GLU A 2 11.63 -0.07 -12.39
CA GLU A 2 12.67 -0.82 -13.11
C GLU A 2 12.46 -2.33 -13.07
N PHE A 3 12.14 -2.88 -11.88
CA PHE A 3 11.85 -4.31 -11.73
C PHE A 3 10.70 -4.76 -12.63
N LEU A 4 9.57 -4.03 -12.66
CA LEU A 4 8.39 -4.42 -13.44
C LEU A 4 8.67 -4.36 -14.95
N TYR A 5 9.35 -3.32 -15.42
CA TYR A 5 9.72 -3.21 -16.83
C TYR A 5 10.78 -4.24 -17.24
N SER A 6 11.75 -4.55 -16.38
CA SER A 6 12.71 -5.64 -16.65
C SER A 6 12.01 -7.00 -16.70
N TYR A 7 10.96 -7.18 -15.89
CA TYR A 7 10.17 -8.41 -15.91
C TYR A 7 9.34 -8.51 -17.19
N LEU A 8 8.69 -7.43 -17.63
CA LEU A 8 7.98 -7.37 -18.91
C LEU A 8 8.91 -7.64 -20.10
N ASP A 9 10.10 -7.06 -20.10
CA ASP A 9 11.12 -7.28 -21.14
C ASP A 9 11.56 -8.75 -21.17
N MET A 10 11.78 -9.38 -20.01
CA MET A 10 12.07 -10.82 -19.90
C MET A 10 10.95 -11.71 -20.46
N LEU A 11 9.69 -11.30 -20.27
CA LEU A 11 8.52 -12.00 -20.82
C LEU A 11 8.34 -11.75 -22.33
N GLN A 12 9.09 -10.84 -22.93
CA GLN A 12 8.95 -10.34 -24.31
C GLN A 12 7.55 -9.73 -24.55
N GLU A 13 7.00 -9.12 -23.52
CA GLU A 13 5.67 -8.53 -23.50
C GLU A 13 5.77 -7.06 -23.08
N GLY A 14 4.74 -6.29 -23.42
CA GLY A 14 4.66 -4.89 -23.03
C GLY A 14 5.43 -3.93 -23.95
N ASP A 15 5.56 -2.70 -23.45
CA ASP A 15 6.29 -1.64 -24.16
C ASP A 15 7.78 -1.71 -23.90
N GLU A 16 8.55 -1.06 -24.76
CA GLU A 16 9.99 -0.91 -24.60
C GLU A 16 10.34 -0.33 -23.21
N PHE A 17 11.40 -0.86 -22.62
CA PHE A 17 11.91 -0.40 -21.33
C PHE A 17 12.18 1.12 -21.36
N PRO A 18 11.58 1.92 -20.46
CA PRO A 18 11.61 3.38 -20.52
C PRO A 18 12.95 3.97 -20.05
N LYS A 19 14.05 3.52 -20.65
CA LYS A 19 15.44 3.79 -20.23
C LYS A 19 15.73 5.30 -20.10
N GLU A 20 15.37 6.07 -21.12
CA GLU A 20 15.68 7.51 -21.15
C GLU A 20 14.85 8.30 -20.12
N GLN A 21 13.58 7.91 -19.93
CA GLN A 21 12.72 8.54 -18.94
C GLN A 21 13.23 8.23 -17.52
N LEU A 22 13.55 6.98 -17.23
CA LEU A 22 14.12 6.58 -15.93
C LEU A 22 15.47 7.24 -15.66
N ARG A 23 16.33 7.38 -16.68
CA ARG A 23 17.60 8.10 -16.55
C ARG A 23 17.37 9.56 -16.11
N LYS A 24 16.44 10.27 -16.75
CA LYS A 24 16.09 11.66 -16.39
C LYS A 24 15.49 11.75 -14.98
N MET A 25 14.66 10.80 -14.58
CA MET A 25 14.12 10.73 -13.22
C MET A 25 15.24 10.54 -12.19
N TRP A 26 16.17 9.62 -12.46
CA TRP A 26 17.34 9.40 -11.60
C TRP A 26 18.24 10.63 -11.49
N GLU A 27 18.49 11.35 -12.59
CA GLU A 27 19.25 12.61 -12.57
C GLU A 27 18.61 13.64 -11.64
N LYS A 28 17.27 13.81 -11.69
CA LYS A 28 16.53 14.69 -10.79
C LYS A 28 16.64 14.23 -9.32
N ILE A 29 16.53 12.94 -9.05
CA ILE A 29 16.66 12.38 -7.70
C ILE A 29 18.08 12.62 -7.15
N LEU A 30 19.11 12.27 -7.92
CA LEU A 30 20.50 12.39 -7.52
C LEU A 30 20.89 13.86 -7.29
N LEU A 31 20.39 14.79 -8.11
CA LEU A 31 20.59 16.24 -7.89
C LEU A 31 20.05 16.66 -6.51
N ASN A 32 18.90 16.16 -6.10
CA ASN A 32 18.29 16.47 -4.82
C ASN A 32 18.92 15.71 -3.63
N GLN A 33 19.84 14.78 -3.88
CA GLN A 33 20.67 14.14 -2.86
C GLN A 33 21.98 14.87 -2.58
N PHE A 34 22.16 16.08 -3.11
CA PHE A 34 23.34 16.90 -2.87
C PHE A 34 23.51 17.21 -1.38
N HIS A 35 24.78 17.33 -0.93
CA HIS A 35 25.13 17.41 0.49
C HIS A 35 24.53 18.60 1.27
N ASP A 36 24.07 19.65 0.58
CA ASP A 36 23.37 20.79 1.19
C ASP A 36 21.83 20.65 1.14
N VAL A 37 21.29 19.71 0.35
CA VAL A 37 19.84 19.47 0.26
C VAL A 37 19.39 18.44 1.29
N LEU A 38 20.05 17.26 1.32
CA LEU A 38 19.67 16.16 2.24
C LEU A 38 19.70 16.55 3.72
N PRO A 39 20.74 17.25 4.24
CA PRO A 39 20.83 17.56 5.67
C PRO A 39 19.96 18.75 6.09
N GLY A 40 19.27 19.41 5.18
CA GLY A 40 18.42 20.56 5.53
C GLY A 40 19.17 21.89 5.66
N SER A 41 20.39 22.02 5.11
CA SER A 41 21.25 23.21 5.24
C SER A 41 21.17 24.20 4.08
N SER A 42 20.33 23.93 3.06
CA SER A 42 20.09 24.84 1.94
C SER A 42 19.15 26.00 2.29
N ILE A 43 19.08 26.99 1.41
CA ILE A 43 18.12 28.09 1.51
C ILE A 43 16.69 27.62 1.18
N ARG A 44 15.70 28.35 1.68
CA ARG A 44 14.26 28.04 1.48
C ARG A 44 13.88 27.76 0.03
N GLN A 45 14.40 28.58 -0.91
CA GLN A 45 14.10 28.46 -2.33
C GLN A 45 14.45 27.05 -2.88
N VAL A 46 15.57 26.48 -2.44
CA VAL A 46 16.00 25.13 -2.86
C VAL A 46 14.97 24.07 -2.42
N TYR A 47 14.39 24.18 -1.21
CA TYR A 47 13.36 23.23 -0.75
C TYR A 47 12.02 23.40 -1.49
N GLU A 48 11.65 24.63 -1.87
CA GLU A 48 10.49 24.88 -2.70
C GLU A 48 10.66 24.26 -4.11
N ASP A 49 11.87 24.36 -4.69
CA ASP A 49 12.21 23.75 -5.97
C ASP A 49 12.25 22.22 -5.86
N THR A 50 12.88 21.68 -4.81
CA THR A 50 12.91 20.26 -4.50
C THR A 50 11.49 19.68 -4.38
N GLY A 51 10.60 20.36 -3.67
CA GLY A 51 9.21 19.93 -3.54
C GLY A 51 8.48 19.82 -4.89
N ARG A 52 8.69 20.77 -5.79
CA ARG A 52 8.13 20.74 -7.15
C ARG A 52 8.73 19.61 -8.00
N ILE A 53 10.04 19.40 -7.89
CA ILE A 53 10.72 18.31 -8.60
C ILE A 53 10.19 16.94 -8.15
N TYR A 54 10.08 16.71 -6.83
CA TYR A 54 9.55 15.45 -6.32
C TYR A 54 8.08 15.25 -6.65
N ALA A 55 7.25 16.30 -6.65
CA ALA A 55 5.86 16.20 -7.09
C ALA A 55 5.77 15.69 -8.54
N SER A 56 6.55 16.28 -9.46
CA SER A 56 6.65 15.80 -10.86
C SER A 56 7.16 14.36 -10.96
N LEU A 57 8.17 13.99 -10.14
CA LEU A 57 8.73 12.63 -10.13
C LEU A 57 7.71 11.60 -9.65
N PHE A 58 6.88 11.92 -8.66
CA PHE A 58 5.82 11.03 -8.19
C PHE A 58 4.73 10.82 -9.24
N GLU A 59 4.34 11.88 -9.95
CA GLU A 59 3.37 11.77 -11.06
C GLU A 59 3.92 10.91 -12.20
N GLU A 60 5.12 11.24 -12.72
CA GLU A 60 5.80 10.47 -13.76
C GLU A 60 6.01 8.99 -13.34
N GLY A 61 6.41 8.78 -12.10
CA GLY A 61 6.62 7.44 -11.54
C GLY A 61 5.33 6.64 -11.40
N LYS A 62 4.25 7.29 -11.00
CA LYS A 62 2.93 6.66 -10.90
C LYS A 62 2.42 6.23 -12.27
N GLU A 63 2.53 7.08 -13.30
CA GLU A 63 2.13 6.72 -14.66
C GLU A 63 2.88 5.50 -15.18
N LEU A 64 4.20 5.41 -14.94
CA LEU A 64 5.01 4.25 -15.32
C LEU A 64 4.60 2.99 -14.55
N LEU A 65 4.32 3.10 -13.24
CA LEU A 65 3.87 1.97 -12.43
C LEU A 65 2.50 1.46 -12.88
N ASP A 66 1.54 2.37 -13.10
CA ASP A 66 0.20 2.03 -13.55
C ASP A 66 0.26 1.33 -14.92
N LYS A 67 1.08 1.85 -15.85
CA LYS A 67 1.27 1.26 -17.17
C LYS A 67 1.87 -0.14 -17.11
N ALA A 68 2.94 -0.33 -16.36
CA ALA A 68 3.57 -1.65 -16.19
C ALA A 68 2.61 -2.64 -15.50
N GLY A 69 1.87 -2.19 -14.48
CA GLY A 69 0.88 -3.00 -13.78
C GLY A 69 -0.24 -3.47 -14.68
N MET A 70 -0.79 -2.57 -15.54
CA MET A 70 -1.82 -2.93 -16.52
C MET A 70 -1.31 -3.94 -17.56
N GLN A 71 -0.09 -3.80 -18.05
CA GLN A 71 0.51 -4.74 -18.99
C GLN A 71 0.70 -6.14 -18.37
N LEU A 72 1.18 -6.19 -17.13
CA LEU A 72 1.31 -7.46 -16.39
C LEU A 72 -0.07 -8.09 -16.10
N ALA A 73 -1.06 -7.30 -15.70
CA ALA A 73 -2.42 -7.78 -15.50
C ALA A 73 -3.01 -8.37 -16.78
N ALA A 74 -2.80 -7.71 -17.92
CA ALA A 74 -3.22 -8.20 -19.22
C ALA A 74 -2.51 -9.52 -19.61
N TYR A 75 -1.20 -9.59 -19.39
CA TYR A 75 -0.39 -10.80 -19.67
C TYR A 75 -0.88 -12.01 -18.86
N TRP A 76 -1.20 -11.81 -17.58
CA TRP A 76 -1.75 -12.89 -16.74
C TRP A 76 -3.25 -13.09 -16.87
N GLY A 77 -3.90 -12.41 -17.81
CA GLY A 77 -5.33 -12.59 -18.11
C GLY A 77 -6.27 -12.09 -17.03
N CYS A 78 -5.83 -11.13 -16.20
CA CYS A 78 -6.67 -10.54 -15.18
C CYS A 78 -7.86 -9.80 -15.82
N GLY A 79 -9.06 -10.17 -15.39
CA GLY A 79 -10.32 -9.57 -15.85
C GLY A 79 -10.65 -8.26 -15.08
N GLN A 80 -11.72 -7.59 -15.52
CA GLN A 80 -12.17 -6.32 -14.90
C GLN A 80 -12.59 -6.43 -13.42
N LYS A 81 -12.87 -7.65 -12.95
CA LYS A 81 -13.23 -7.95 -11.56
C LYS A 81 -12.08 -8.56 -10.76
N GLU A 82 -10.87 -8.42 -11.23
CA GLU A 82 -9.70 -8.97 -10.58
C GLU A 82 -8.70 -7.87 -10.24
N LEU A 83 -8.12 -7.97 -9.07
CA LEU A 83 -7.05 -7.12 -8.57
C LEU A 83 -5.76 -7.92 -8.54
N LEU A 84 -4.76 -7.47 -9.32
CA LEU A 84 -3.42 -8.02 -9.29
C LEU A 84 -2.58 -7.29 -8.22
N VAL A 85 -2.10 -8.03 -7.24
CA VAL A 85 -1.24 -7.54 -6.17
C VAL A 85 0.17 -8.07 -6.39
N ILE A 86 1.13 -7.19 -6.62
CA ILE A 86 2.51 -7.55 -6.96
C ILE A 86 3.45 -7.18 -5.82
N ASN A 87 4.27 -8.13 -5.38
CA ASN A 87 5.36 -7.89 -4.45
C ASN A 87 6.68 -7.77 -5.21
N THR A 88 7.27 -6.58 -5.22
CA THR A 88 8.54 -6.30 -5.88
C THR A 88 9.76 -6.46 -4.97
N THR A 89 9.57 -6.98 -3.74
CA THR A 89 10.65 -7.22 -2.77
C THR A 89 11.12 -8.67 -2.79
N GLY A 90 12.37 -8.89 -2.38
CA GLY A 90 13.01 -10.22 -2.35
C GLY A 90 12.61 -11.11 -1.17
N PHE A 91 11.52 -10.81 -0.47
CA PHE A 91 11.00 -11.59 0.65
C PHE A 91 9.47 -11.63 0.61
N GLU A 92 8.90 -12.72 1.14
CA GLU A 92 7.45 -12.84 1.33
C GLU A 92 6.96 -11.77 2.31
N ARG A 93 5.82 -11.16 2.04
CA ARG A 93 5.22 -10.16 2.91
C ARG A 93 3.70 -10.24 2.92
N SER A 94 3.12 -9.84 4.05
CA SER A 94 1.68 -9.53 4.15
C SER A 94 1.52 -8.04 4.31
N ASP A 95 0.49 -7.46 3.72
CA ASP A 95 0.29 -6.00 3.77
C ASP A 95 -1.19 -5.63 3.70
N VAL A 96 -1.50 -4.42 4.16
CA VAL A 96 -2.81 -3.80 3.99
C VAL A 96 -2.73 -2.83 2.82
N LEU A 97 -3.56 -3.06 1.81
CA LEU A 97 -3.61 -2.26 0.59
C LEU A 97 -4.88 -1.42 0.58
N PHE A 98 -4.76 -0.16 0.16
CA PHE A 98 -5.91 0.68 -0.15
C PHE A 98 -6.22 0.58 -1.64
N VAL A 99 -7.45 0.14 -1.96
CA VAL A 99 -7.96 0.05 -3.33
C VAL A 99 -9.05 1.10 -3.49
N PRO A 100 -8.85 2.14 -4.30
CA PRO A 100 -9.84 3.18 -4.50
C PRO A 100 -11.08 2.64 -5.24
N PHE A 101 -12.23 3.24 -5.01
CA PHE A 101 -13.43 2.92 -5.79
C PHE A 101 -13.23 3.21 -7.29
N SER A 102 -13.86 2.39 -8.11
CA SER A 102 -13.79 2.43 -9.57
C SER A 102 -15.11 1.95 -10.17
N ASP A 103 -15.22 1.90 -11.50
CA ASP A 103 -16.41 1.37 -12.17
C ASP A 103 -16.73 -0.11 -11.82
N SER A 104 -15.73 -0.86 -11.38
CA SER A 104 -15.87 -2.27 -10.98
C SER A 104 -15.81 -2.52 -9.48
N LEU A 105 -15.46 -1.52 -8.67
CA LEU A 105 -15.33 -1.64 -7.22
C LEU A 105 -16.11 -0.54 -6.50
N HIS A 106 -17.15 -0.92 -5.74
CA HIS A 106 -18.06 -0.01 -5.05
C HIS A 106 -18.18 -0.33 -3.56
N GLU A 107 -18.85 0.53 -2.83
CA GLU A 107 -19.28 0.27 -1.45
C GLU A 107 -20.12 -1.02 -1.40
N GLY A 108 -19.82 -1.90 -0.46
CA GLY A 108 -20.47 -3.22 -0.33
C GLY A 108 -19.78 -4.35 -1.10
N ASN A 109 -18.75 -4.05 -1.90
CA ASN A 109 -17.87 -5.07 -2.42
C ASN A 109 -16.82 -5.50 -1.37
N GLY A 110 -16.27 -6.68 -1.57
CA GLY A 110 -15.12 -7.23 -0.88
C GLY A 110 -14.24 -7.97 -1.86
N PHE A 111 -13.34 -8.77 -1.34
CA PHE A 111 -12.41 -9.55 -2.13
C PHE A 111 -12.44 -11.02 -1.73
N GLU A 112 -12.18 -11.89 -2.68
CA GLU A 112 -11.94 -13.32 -2.44
C GLU A 112 -10.69 -13.80 -3.18
N GLU A 113 -10.01 -14.78 -2.61
CA GLU A 113 -8.94 -15.54 -3.23
C GLU A 113 -9.26 -17.02 -3.12
N ASN A 114 -9.24 -17.76 -4.25
CA ASN A 114 -9.60 -19.18 -4.28
C ASN A 114 -11.00 -19.50 -3.68
N LYS A 115 -11.97 -18.57 -3.79
CA LYS A 115 -13.32 -18.64 -3.21
C LYS A 115 -13.38 -18.47 -1.69
N GLU A 116 -12.28 -18.14 -1.05
CA GLU A 116 -12.24 -17.74 0.36
C GLU A 116 -12.25 -16.22 0.47
N ALA A 117 -13.07 -15.68 1.36
CA ALA A 117 -13.17 -14.24 1.53
C ALA A 117 -11.90 -13.69 2.17
N VAL A 118 -11.44 -12.56 1.65
CA VAL A 118 -10.26 -11.85 2.15
C VAL A 118 -10.70 -10.73 3.07
N VAL A 119 -10.02 -10.61 4.21
CA VAL A 119 -10.33 -9.57 5.21
C VAL A 119 -10.20 -8.19 4.59
N SER A 120 -11.27 -7.41 4.68
CA SER A 120 -11.35 -6.08 4.10
C SER A 120 -12.20 -5.13 4.92
N GLN A 121 -11.95 -3.83 4.77
CA GLN A 121 -12.68 -2.76 5.44
C GLN A 121 -13.02 -1.65 4.46
N THR A 122 -14.29 -1.34 4.33
CA THR A 122 -14.78 -0.23 3.50
C THR A 122 -14.48 1.12 4.17
N LEU A 123 -13.92 2.04 3.41
CA LEU A 123 -13.71 3.44 3.77
C LEU A 123 -14.55 4.34 2.83
N SER A 124 -14.55 5.65 3.08
CA SER A 124 -15.31 6.62 2.28
C SER A 124 -14.89 6.72 0.81
N ALA A 125 -13.65 6.36 0.46
CA ALA A 125 -13.08 6.53 -0.88
C ALA A 125 -12.58 5.21 -1.52
N GLY A 126 -12.72 4.07 -0.83
CA GLY A 126 -12.21 2.78 -1.30
C GLY A 126 -12.28 1.72 -0.22
N ILE A 127 -11.55 0.64 -0.43
CA ILE A 127 -11.52 -0.52 0.45
C ILE A 127 -10.08 -0.79 0.87
N LEU A 128 -9.85 -0.97 2.18
CA LEU A 128 -8.63 -1.59 2.70
C LEU A 128 -8.78 -3.10 2.57
N VAL A 129 -7.78 -3.76 2.04
CA VAL A 129 -7.72 -5.22 1.94
C VAL A 129 -6.42 -5.75 2.53
N TYR A 130 -6.49 -6.74 3.41
CA TYR A 130 -5.33 -7.40 3.98
C TYR A 130 -4.96 -8.62 3.14
N VAL A 131 -3.80 -8.58 2.50
CA VAL A 131 -3.30 -9.66 1.64
C VAL A 131 -2.15 -10.35 2.32
N GLU A 132 -2.33 -11.63 2.61
CA GLU A 132 -1.32 -12.44 3.30
C GLU A 132 -0.34 -13.10 2.33
N LYS A 133 0.90 -13.28 2.81
CA LYS A 133 1.91 -14.15 2.18
C LYS A 133 2.09 -13.91 0.68
N ILE A 134 2.20 -12.65 0.28
CA ILE A 134 2.52 -12.31 -1.11
C ILE A 134 3.97 -12.78 -1.36
N PRO A 135 4.22 -13.73 -2.27
CA PRO A 135 5.55 -14.29 -2.47
C PRO A 135 6.61 -13.24 -2.83
N ALA A 136 7.87 -13.51 -2.49
CA ALA A 136 9.00 -12.69 -2.96
C ALA A 136 9.00 -12.64 -4.50
N TYR A 137 9.11 -11.43 -5.07
CA TYR A 137 9.05 -11.19 -6.52
C TYR A 137 7.86 -11.85 -7.22
N GLY A 138 6.76 -12.04 -6.47
CA GLY A 138 5.58 -12.74 -6.93
C GLY A 138 4.33 -11.88 -6.86
N PHE A 139 3.19 -12.53 -7.03
CA PHE A 139 1.90 -11.85 -7.05
C PHE A 139 0.79 -12.70 -6.44
N ARG A 140 -0.31 -12.04 -6.13
CA ARG A 140 -1.62 -12.61 -5.77
C ARG A 140 -2.68 -12.00 -6.67
N THR A 141 -3.71 -12.77 -6.99
CA THR A 141 -4.89 -12.26 -7.70
C THR A 141 -6.10 -12.39 -6.80
N LEU A 142 -6.78 -11.28 -6.56
CA LEU A 142 -8.00 -11.22 -5.77
C LEU A 142 -9.18 -10.94 -6.70
N THR A 143 -10.28 -11.63 -6.50
CA THR A 143 -11.54 -11.40 -7.25
C THR A 143 -12.45 -10.47 -6.46
N ILE A 144 -12.99 -9.45 -7.11
CA ILE A 144 -13.99 -8.54 -6.52
C ILE A 144 -15.32 -9.29 -6.40
N THR A 145 -15.89 -9.29 -5.20
CA THR A 145 -17.12 -10.00 -4.85
C THR A 145 -18.08 -9.08 -4.07
N ASN A 146 -19.35 -9.47 -3.97
CA ASN A 146 -20.31 -8.81 -3.08
C ASN A 146 -20.26 -9.36 -1.64
N ARG A 147 -19.32 -10.23 -1.33
CA ARG A 147 -19.10 -10.79 -0.01
C ARG A 147 -18.00 -10.01 0.70
N VAL A 148 -18.37 -9.32 1.77
CA VAL A 148 -17.44 -8.60 2.64
C VAL A 148 -17.16 -9.46 3.86
N GLU A 149 -15.88 -9.73 4.15
CA GLU A 149 -15.45 -10.29 5.41
C GLU A 149 -14.65 -9.22 6.16
N CYS A 150 -15.24 -8.74 7.26
CA CYS A 150 -14.55 -7.88 8.21
C CYS A 150 -13.94 -8.77 9.28
N GLY A 151 -12.62 -8.73 9.43
CA GLY A 151 -11.95 -9.35 10.57
C GLY A 151 -12.42 -8.67 11.86
N ASN A 152 -13.15 -9.39 12.69
CA ASN A 152 -13.67 -8.90 13.98
C ASN A 152 -12.67 -9.19 15.12
N GLU A 153 -11.39 -8.95 14.89
CA GLU A 153 -10.36 -9.14 15.91
C GLU A 153 -10.23 -7.93 16.87
N VAL A 154 -10.91 -6.82 16.57
CA VAL A 154 -10.91 -5.63 17.42
C VAL A 154 -12.32 -5.39 17.94
N HIS A 155 -12.49 -5.49 19.28
CA HIS A 155 -13.71 -5.12 19.96
C HIS A 155 -13.63 -3.65 20.36
N VAL A 156 -14.61 -2.85 19.93
CA VAL A 156 -14.66 -1.41 20.22
C VAL A 156 -15.98 -1.08 20.89
N THR A 157 -15.91 -0.34 22.01
CA THR A 157 -17.04 0.28 22.68
C THR A 157 -16.85 1.79 22.78
N GLU A 158 -17.78 2.51 23.38
CA GLU A 158 -17.63 3.96 23.61
C GLU A 158 -16.43 4.32 24.51
N SER A 159 -15.99 3.41 25.38
CA SER A 159 -14.95 3.66 26.38
C SER A 159 -13.78 2.67 26.35
N SER A 160 -13.77 1.74 25.39
CA SER A 160 -12.70 0.72 25.33
C SER A 160 -12.45 0.24 23.92
N MET A 161 -11.20 -0.25 23.73
CA MET A 161 -10.77 -1.00 22.55
C MET A 161 -9.99 -2.21 23.01
N GLU A 162 -10.21 -3.36 22.39
CA GLU A 162 -9.56 -4.61 22.76
C GLU A 162 -9.29 -5.46 21.52
N ASN A 163 -8.10 -6.06 21.47
CA ASN A 163 -7.73 -7.08 20.48
C ASN A 163 -6.91 -8.20 21.14
N ALA A 164 -6.32 -9.10 20.36
CA ALA A 164 -5.47 -10.16 20.86
C ALA A 164 -4.20 -9.68 21.58
N PHE A 165 -3.78 -8.43 21.36
CA PHE A 165 -2.52 -7.89 21.87
C PHE A 165 -2.71 -6.91 23.02
N TYR A 166 -3.73 -6.04 22.93
CA TYR A 166 -3.94 -4.93 23.86
C TYR A 166 -5.37 -4.84 24.35
N GLU A 167 -5.53 -4.38 25.59
CA GLU A 167 -6.77 -3.86 26.14
C GLU A 167 -6.55 -2.39 26.52
N ILE A 168 -7.41 -1.51 25.98
CA ILE A 168 -7.35 -0.07 26.17
C ILE A 168 -8.68 0.41 26.75
N ARG A 169 -8.64 1.26 27.79
CA ARG A 169 -9.83 1.96 28.31
C ARG A 169 -9.58 3.44 28.33
N PHE A 170 -10.63 4.20 28.01
CA PHE A 170 -10.62 5.65 27.99
C PHE A 170 -11.39 6.20 29.18
N ASN A 171 -10.96 7.34 29.70
CA ASN A 171 -11.74 8.12 30.69
C ASN A 171 -12.81 8.99 30.00
N GLU A 172 -13.58 9.75 30.81
CA GLU A 172 -14.66 10.62 30.31
C GLU A 172 -14.16 11.73 29.40
N GLU A 173 -12.88 12.13 29.52
CA GLU A 173 -12.21 13.12 28.66
C GLU A 173 -11.62 12.52 27.37
N GLY A 174 -11.77 11.20 27.13
CA GLY A 174 -11.24 10.51 25.96
C GLY A 174 -9.75 10.21 26.02
N GLN A 175 -9.11 10.33 27.19
CA GLN A 175 -7.69 10.00 27.39
C GLN A 175 -7.56 8.51 27.73
N ILE A 176 -6.42 7.91 27.39
CA ILE A 176 -6.11 6.53 27.74
C ILE A 176 -5.86 6.44 29.25
N ALA A 177 -6.82 5.86 29.97
CA ALA A 177 -6.74 5.62 31.41
C ALA A 177 -6.14 4.24 31.76
N TYR A 178 -6.23 3.29 30.81
CA TYR A 178 -5.77 1.92 31.01
C TYR A 178 -5.21 1.39 29.70
N LEU A 179 -4.00 0.84 29.72
CA LEU A 179 -3.39 0.13 28.59
C LEU A 179 -2.69 -1.10 29.12
N TYR A 180 -3.21 -2.28 28.77
CA TYR A 180 -2.64 -3.57 29.15
C TYR A 180 -2.09 -4.31 27.94
N ASP A 181 -0.82 -4.69 27.99
CA ASP A 181 -0.17 -5.55 27.00
C ASP A 181 -0.41 -7.02 27.40
N LYS A 182 -1.30 -7.70 26.69
CA LYS A 182 -1.67 -9.08 26.95
C LYS A 182 -0.53 -10.06 26.68
N LYS A 183 0.32 -9.78 25.70
CA LYS A 183 1.47 -10.63 25.36
C LYS A 183 2.57 -10.51 26.40
N ALA A 184 2.85 -9.33 26.87
CA ALA A 184 3.83 -9.09 27.94
C ALA A 184 3.26 -9.34 29.34
N GLY A 185 1.93 -9.46 29.49
CA GLY A 185 1.25 -9.71 30.77
C GLY A 185 1.39 -8.54 31.76
N ARG A 186 1.41 -7.28 31.26
CA ARG A 186 1.67 -6.11 32.08
C ARG A 186 0.88 -4.87 31.69
N MET A 187 0.67 -4.01 32.68
CA MET A 187 0.23 -2.63 32.46
C MET A 187 1.33 -1.83 31.78
N VAL A 188 0.92 -0.99 30.81
CA VAL A 188 1.80 -0.03 30.12
C VAL A 188 1.61 1.37 30.69
N THR A 189 0.37 1.75 31.07
CA THR A 189 0.11 2.98 31.81
C THR A 189 0.64 2.85 33.25
N VAL A 190 1.32 3.90 33.69
CA VAL A 190 1.78 4.05 35.08
C VAL A 190 0.87 5.09 35.72
N ASP A 191 0.45 4.85 36.96
CA ASP A 191 -0.34 5.78 37.79
C ASP A 191 0.44 7.08 38.06
#